data_cf5294d729c7b7a06265371c7835ab88
#
_entry.id   cf5294d729c7b7a06265371c7835ab88
#
_cell.length_a   1.000
_cell.length_b   1.000
_cell.length_c   1.000
_cell.angle_alpha   90.00
_cell.angle_beta   90.00
_cell.angle_gamma   90.00
#
_symmetry.space_group_name_H-M   'P 1'
#
loop_
_entity.id
_entity.type
_entity.pdbx_description
1 polymer ?
#
loop_
_entity_poly.entity_id
_entity_poly.type
_entity_poly.pdbx_seq_one_letter_code
_entity_poly.pdbx_strand_id
1 'polypeptide(L)'
;MAVAALLVAGCSSAPQTGTQAKQDLRDSAKVKASAYEGAMIYYSLPSPLEVAYIVENSGISYEPNVLHKTELGVRYSTTKSQAINLGIYGSDLSYSILFNQQQVALKYLDCIKELSSGLDVSDTTSVKKLREMEDNIHDKEKLKKIVAQTFFHSDALLKENSRRPTAIMIVAGMWIESLYIATELSGGDPTTNPSLTRCIVEQGLVFDDLLGMLSSVSGNDDIAYIKSKIEVIGKDYDNIKSALGGSFVFTSENVTVDAAAYKRICDDIKAVRTEFTQLF
;
A
#
# COMPACT_ATOMS: atom_id res chain seq x y z
N MET A 1 24.06 -45.69 -44.28
CA MET A 1 22.69 -45.20 -44.02
C MET A 1 22.53 -45.06 -42.54
N ALA A 2 22.61 -43.84 -42.03
CA ALA A 2 22.44 -43.53 -40.61
C ALA A 2 21.09 -42.82 -40.46
N VAL A 3 20.19 -43.40 -39.64
CA VAL A 3 18.89 -42.84 -39.29
C VAL A 3 19.09 -42.06 -37.97
N ALA A 4 18.98 -40.75 -38.05
CA ALA A 4 18.99 -39.88 -36.87
C ALA A 4 17.59 -39.84 -36.23
N ALA A 5 17.48 -40.25 -35.00
CA ALA A 5 16.28 -40.11 -34.17
C ALA A 5 16.27 -38.72 -33.54
N LEU A 6 15.29 -37.88 -33.90
CA LEU A 6 14.98 -36.62 -33.23
C LEU A 6 14.19 -36.94 -31.95
N LEU A 7 14.81 -36.64 -30.80
CA LEU A 7 14.12 -36.57 -29.50
C LEU A 7 13.51 -35.18 -29.38
N VAL A 8 12.18 -35.08 -29.44
CA VAL A 8 11.42 -33.87 -29.09
C VAL A 8 11.30 -33.85 -27.56
N ALA A 9 12.09 -32.99 -26.92
CA ALA A 9 11.90 -32.65 -25.52
C ALA A 9 10.70 -31.73 -25.37
N GLY A 10 9.58 -32.26 -24.90
CA GLY A 10 8.42 -31.47 -24.50
C GLY A 10 8.74 -30.71 -23.24
N CYS A 11 8.84 -29.39 -23.33
CA CYS A 11 8.83 -28.52 -22.17
C CYS A 11 7.42 -28.50 -21.58
N SER A 12 7.19 -29.26 -20.51
CA SER A 12 6.01 -29.09 -19.68
C SER A 12 6.27 -27.87 -18.78
N SER A 13 5.63 -26.75 -19.09
CA SER A 13 5.58 -25.57 -18.23
C SER A 13 4.71 -25.88 -17.02
N ALA A 14 5.35 -26.09 -15.86
CA ALA A 14 4.66 -26.12 -14.58
C ALA A 14 4.05 -24.74 -14.30
N PRO A 15 2.89 -24.65 -13.61
CA PRO A 15 2.31 -23.37 -13.24
C PRO A 15 3.27 -22.63 -12.28
N GLN A 16 3.68 -21.43 -12.65
CA GLN A 16 4.49 -20.56 -11.79
C GLN A 16 3.71 -20.26 -10.52
N THR A 17 4.24 -20.68 -9.39
CA THR A 17 3.66 -20.39 -8.08
C THR A 17 3.68 -18.88 -7.83
N GLY A 18 2.66 -18.34 -7.13
CA GLY A 18 2.51 -16.91 -6.88
C GLY A 18 3.74 -16.22 -6.25
N THR A 19 4.64 -17.01 -5.63
CA THR A 19 5.92 -16.55 -5.07
C THR A 19 6.92 -16.15 -6.16
N GLN A 20 6.96 -16.91 -7.27
CA GLN A 20 7.87 -16.62 -8.40
C GLN A 20 7.44 -15.34 -9.13
N ALA A 21 6.13 -15.17 -9.37
CA ALA A 21 5.60 -13.96 -9.98
C ALA A 21 5.83 -12.70 -9.12
N LYS A 22 5.77 -12.82 -7.79
CA LYS A 22 6.11 -11.74 -6.85
C LYS A 22 7.60 -11.41 -6.86
N GLN A 23 8.46 -12.42 -6.94
CA GLN A 23 9.90 -12.25 -7.04
C GLN A 23 10.28 -11.56 -8.36
N ASP A 24 9.70 -12.00 -9.47
CA ASP A 24 9.93 -11.42 -10.80
C ASP A 24 9.44 -9.96 -10.89
N LEU A 25 8.34 -9.61 -10.22
CA LEU A 25 7.86 -8.22 -10.12
C LEU A 25 8.82 -7.35 -9.28
N ARG A 26 9.30 -7.86 -8.14
CA ARG A 26 10.29 -7.18 -7.28
C ARG A 26 11.64 -7.03 -7.98
N ASP A 27 12.08 -8.05 -8.68
CA ASP A 27 13.37 -8.04 -9.39
C ASP A 27 13.29 -7.15 -10.66
N SER A 28 12.16 -7.11 -11.35
CA SER A 28 11.90 -6.17 -12.44
C SER A 28 11.87 -4.72 -11.97
N ALA A 29 11.32 -4.46 -10.79
CA ALA A 29 11.36 -3.14 -10.16
C ALA A 29 12.78 -2.74 -9.77
N LYS A 30 13.57 -3.65 -9.16
CA LYS A 30 14.97 -3.41 -8.79
C LYS A 30 15.88 -3.15 -9.99
N VAL A 31 15.70 -3.87 -11.10
CA VAL A 31 16.48 -3.66 -12.34
C VAL A 31 16.18 -2.30 -12.96
N LYS A 32 14.94 -1.80 -12.87
CA LYS A 32 14.60 -0.44 -13.31
C LYS A 32 15.08 0.63 -12.32
N ALA A 33 15.17 0.32 -11.02
CA ALA A 33 15.63 1.22 -9.98
C ALA A 33 17.15 1.49 -10.05
N SER A 34 17.96 0.55 -10.54
CA SER A 34 19.41 0.72 -10.67
C SER A 34 19.84 1.83 -11.65
N ALA A 35 18.91 2.35 -12.45
CA ALA A 35 19.15 3.47 -13.36
C ALA A 35 18.92 4.87 -12.76
N TYR A 36 18.42 4.97 -11.50
CA TYR A 36 18.07 6.25 -10.86
C TYR A 36 18.36 6.24 -9.36
N GLU A 37 19.55 6.68 -8.95
CA GLU A 37 19.99 6.72 -7.54
C GLU A 37 19.15 7.59 -6.58
N GLY A 38 18.16 8.33 -7.05
CA GLY A 38 17.25 9.15 -6.22
C GLY A 38 15.82 8.62 -6.07
N ALA A 39 15.46 7.57 -6.84
CA ALA A 39 14.09 7.04 -6.91
C ALA A 39 13.88 5.77 -6.04
N MET A 40 14.95 5.23 -5.44
CA MET A 40 14.95 3.87 -4.88
C MET A 40 14.01 3.66 -3.69
N ILE A 41 13.76 4.69 -2.87
CA ILE A 41 13.01 4.54 -1.61
C ILE A 41 11.51 4.31 -1.86
N TYR A 42 10.95 4.98 -2.87
CA TYR A 42 9.51 4.88 -3.17
C TYR A 42 9.08 3.52 -3.73
N TYR A 43 9.97 2.84 -4.44
CA TYR A 43 9.70 1.51 -5.02
C TYR A 43 9.77 0.37 -4.01
N SER A 44 10.26 0.62 -2.78
CA SER A 44 10.30 -0.39 -1.72
C SER A 44 8.97 -0.52 -0.99
N LEU A 45 8.15 0.55 -0.94
CA LEU A 45 6.84 0.51 -0.31
C LEU A 45 5.85 -0.25 -1.20
N PRO A 46 5.09 -1.22 -0.65
CA PRO A 46 4.05 -1.89 -1.40
C PRO A 46 2.96 -0.89 -1.78
N SER A 47 2.48 -1.00 -3.02
CA SER A 47 1.34 -0.20 -3.46
C SER A 47 0.07 -0.63 -2.71
N PRO A 48 -0.92 0.26 -2.55
CA PRO A 48 -2.22 -0.10 -1.98
C PRO A 48 -2.87 -1.29 -2.70
N LEU A 49 -2.62 -1.45 -4.01
CA LEU A 49 -3.09 -2.60 -4.78
C LEU A 49 -2.42 -3.91 -4.38
N GLU A 50 -1.14 -3.90 -3.99
CA GLU A 50 -0.46 -5.13 -3.55
C GLU A 50 -1.02 -5.63 -2.24
N VAL A 51 -1.24 -4.76 -1.26
CA VAL A 51 -1.86 -5.13 0.01
C VAL A 51 -3.30 -5.60 -0.23
N ALA A 52 -4.10 -4.85 -0.98
CA ALA A 52 -5.47 -5.21 -1.32
C ALA A 52 -5.54 -6.55 -2.08
N TYR A 53 -4.56 -6.85 -2.94
CA TYR A 53 -4.44 -8.14 -3.63
C TYR A 53 -4.14 -9.30 -2.67
N ILE A 54 -3.29 -9.08 -1.66
CA ILE A 54 -3.04 -10.08 -0.61
C ILE A 54 -4.33 -10.35 0.17
N VAL A 55 -5.08 -9.29 0.51
CA VAL A 55 -6.37 -9.40 1.19
C VAL A 55 -7.37 -10.18 0.33
N GLU A 56 -7.53 -9.85 -0.95
CA GLU A 56 -8.44 -10.58 -1.86
C GLU A 56 -8.07 -12.08 -1.93
N ASN A 57 -6.78 -12.40 -2.07
CA ASN A 57 -6.31 -13.78 -2.18
C ASN A 57 -6.27 -14.55 -0.85
N SER A 58 -6.48 -13.88 0.28
CA SER A 58 -6.54 -14.52 1.60
C SER A 58 -7.84 -15.30 1.84
N GLY A 59 -8.79 -15.24 0.90
CA GLY A 59 -10.09 -15.90 0.97
C GLY A 59 -11.13 -15.19 1.84
N ILE A 60 -10.84 -13.96 2.29
CA ILE A 60 -11.76 -13.13 3.06
C ILE A 60 -12.80 -12.50 2.12
N SER A 61 -14.06 -12.45 2.58
CA SER A 61 -15.12 -11.72 1.90
C SER A 61 -14.96 -10.21 2.05
N TYR A 62 -15.55 -9.46 1.13
CA TYR A 62 -15.62 -8.00 1.23
C TYR A 62 -16.30 -7.55 2.52
N GLU A 63 -15.65 -6.67 3.27
CA GLU A 63 -16.16 -6.08 4.50
C GLU A 63 -16.17 -4.54 4.38
N PRO A 64 -17.34 -3.92 4.20
CA PRO A 64 -17.42 -2.47 3.99
C PRO A 64 -17.10 -1.64 5.25
N ASN A 65 -17.24 -2.23 6.45
CA ASN A 65 -17.08 -1.49 7.70
C ASN A 65 -15.62 -1.17 8.04
N VAL A 66 -14.65 -1.80 7.35
CA VAL A 66 -13.23 -1.48 7.50
C VAL A 66 -12.83 -0.22 6.73
N LEU A 67 -13.69 0.26 5.84
CA LEU A 67 -13.39 1.40 4.97
C LEU A 67 -13.70 2.74 5.63
N HIS A 68 -12.95 3.76 5.23
CA HIS A 68 -13.15 5.12 5.73
C HIS A 68 -14.41 5.74 5.12
N LYS A 69 -15.18 6.46 5.94
CA LYS A 69 -16.45 7.08 5.53
C LYS A 69 -16.22 8.21 4.54
N THR A 70 -16.81 8.11 3.36
CA THR A 70 -16.68 9.11 2.29
C THR A 70 -17.29 10.47 2.66
N GLU A 71 -18.31 10.49 3.54
CA GLU A 71 -18.96 11.71 4.02
C GLU A 71 -18.04 12.63 4.84
N LEU A 72 -16.89 12.10 5.29
CA LEU A 72 -15.90 12.88 6.02
C LEU A 72 -14.95 13.65 5.09
N GLY A 73 -14.90 13.35 3.79
CA GLY A 73 -14.01 13.98 2.82
C GLY A 73 -14.07 15.50 2.83
N VAL A 74 -15.28 16.04 2.85
CA VAL A 74 -15.55 17.49 2.87
C VAL A 74 -15.08 18.21 4.15
N ARG A 75 -14.70 17.48 5.20
CA ARG A 75 -14.26 18.05 6.48
C ARG A 75 -12.76 18.31 6.53
N TYR A 76 -11.98 17.70 5.65
CA TYR A 76 -10.53 17.84 5.61
C TYR A 76 -10.18 19.18 4.94
N SER A 77 -9.66 20.13 5.71
CA SER A 77 -9.46 21.50 5.26
C SER A 77 -8.00 21.99 5.30
N THR A 78 -7.12 21.28 6.03
CA THR A 78 -5.70 21.59 6.08
C THR A 78 -4.90 20.77 5.09
N THR A 79 -3.75 21.23 4.62
CA THR A 79 -2.86 20.48 3.73
C THR A 79 -2.53 19.10 4.31
N LYS A 80 -2.25 19.02 5.61
CA LYS A 80 -1.98 17.76 6.30
C LYS A 80 -3.18 16.81 6.24
N SER A 81 -4.35 17.27 6.68
CA SER A 81 -5.54 16.42 6.71
C SER A 81 -5.95 15.95 5.31
N GLN A 82 -5.91 16.84 4.32
CA GLN A 82 -6.22 16.50 2.94
C GLN A 82 -5.22 15.49 2.36
N ALA A 83 -3.92 15.69 2.55
CA ALA A 83 -2.89 14.82 1.99
C ALA A 83 -2.94 13.40 2.59
N ILE A 84 -3.03 13.28 3.92
CA ILE A 84 -3.11 11.98 4.57
C ILE A 84 -4.39 11.25 4.12
N ASN A 85 -5.53 11.94 4.14
CA ASN A 85 -6.81 11.31 3.81
C ASN A 85 -6.99 11.05 2.30
N LEU A 86 -6.29 11.78 1.44
CA LEU A 86 -6.17 11.43 0.03
C LEU A 86 -5.49 10.06 -0.14
N GLY A 87 -4.44 9.79 0.64
CA GLY A 87 -3.79 8.48 0.69
C GLY A 87 -4.71 7.38 1.22
N ILE A 88 -5.42 7.65 2.31
CA ILE A 88 -6.40 6.73 2.92
C ILE A 88 -7.47 6.34 1.90
N TYR A 89 -8.13 7.31 1.26
CA TYR A 89 -9.13 7.03 0.23
C TYR A 89 -8.56 6.31 -1.01
N GLY A 90 -7.27 6.50 -1.31
CA GLY A 90 -6.58 5.75 -2.36
C GLY A 90 -6.48 4.25 -2.06
N SER A 91 -6.27 3.88 -0.80
CA SER A 91 -6.24 2.48 -0.35
C SER A 91 -7.65 1.88 -0.34
N ASP A 92 -8.64 2.62 0.15
CA ASP A 92 -10.05 2.22 0.13
C ASP A 92 -10.57 2.00 -1.31
N LEU A 93 -10.19 2.88 -2.24
CA LEU A 93 -10.47 2.72 -3.66
C LEU A 93 -9.88 1.40 -4.19
N SER A 94 -8.60 1.14 -3.88
CA SER A 94 -7.90 -0.07 -4.32
C SER A 94 -8.59 -1.34 -3.80
N TYR A 95 -8.96 -1.36 -2.53
CA TYR A 95 -9.71 -2.45 -1.92
C TYR A 95 -11.08 -2.63 -2.60
N SER A 96 -11.82 -1.54 -2.80
CA SER A 96 -13.14 -1.59 -3.45
C SER A 96 -13.07 -2.13 -4.89
N ILE A 97 -12.04 -1.74 -5.66
CA ILE A 97 -11.81 -2.24 -7.02
C ILE A 97 -11.55 -3.74 -7.01
N LEU A 98 -10.68 -4.23 -6.12
CA LEU A 98 -10.33 -5.65 -6.08
C LEU A 98 -11.51 -6.52 -5.71
N PHE A 99 -12.36 -6.06 -4.81
CA PHE A 99 -13.62 -6.74 -4.46
C PHE A 99 -14.79 -6.42 -5.40
N ASN A 100 -14.52 -5.80 -6.55
CA ASN A 100 -15.51 -5.50 -7.59
C ASN A 100 -16.71 -4.64 -7.09
N GLN A 101 -16.46 -3.74 -6.14
CA GLN A 101 -17.44 -2.86 -5.53
C GLN A 101 -17.54 -1.52 -6.28
N GLN A 102 -18.02 -1.56 -7.53
CA GLN A 102 -17.99 -0.43 -8.47
C GLN A 102 -18.64 0.85 -7.92
N GLN A 103 -19.83 0.75 -7.30
CA GLN A 103 -20.53 1.91 -6.74
C GLN A 103 -19.80 2.52 -5.54
N VAL A 104 -19.11 1.70 -4.76
CA VAL A 104 -18.26 2.16 -3.65
C VAL A 104 -17.00 2.82 -4.21
N ALA A 105 -16.37 2.22 -5.21
CA ALA A 105 -15.19 2.78 -5.87
C ALA A 105 -15.45 4.18 -6.45
N LEU A 106 -16.62 4.42 -7.06
CA LEU A 106 -17.01 5.75 -7.55
C LEU A 106 -17.07 6.80 -6.44
N LYS A 107 -17.58 6.47 -5.26
CA LYS A 107 -17.63 7.40 -4.12
C LYS A 107 -16.21 7.77 -3.66
N TYR A 108 -15.28 6.81 -3.61
CA TYR A 108 -13.88 7.08 -3.29
C TYR A 108 -13.19 7.92 -4.35
N LEU A 109 -13.46 7.69 -5.64
CA LEU A 109 -12.97 8.55 -6.73
C LEU A 109 -13.43 10.00 -6.58
N ASP A 110 -14.66 10.24 -6.15
CA ASP A 110 -15.17 11.59 -5.89
C ASP A 110 -14.42 12.26 -4.73
N CYS A 111 -14.20 11.55 -3.61
CA CYS A 111 -13.38 12.05 -2.50
C CYS A 111 -11.94 12.38 -2.94
N ILE A 112 -11.32 11.49 -3.72
CA ILE A 112 -9.96 11.69 -4.24
C ILE A 112 -9.89 12.93 -5.13
N LYS A 113 -10.86 13.17 -6.00
CA LYS A 113 -10.93 14.38 -6.83
C LYS A 113 -11.03 15.65 -6.00
N GLU A 114 -11.91 15.65 -5.01
CA GLU A 114 -12.10 16.79 -4.12
C GLU A 114 -10.82 17.15 -3.36
N LEU A 115 -10.21 16.18 -2.69
CA LEU A 115 -8.98 16.40 -1.92
C LEU A 115 -7.79 16.77 -2.82
N SER A 116 -7.66 16.13 -4.00
CA SER A 116 -6.59 16.46 -4.95
C SER A 116 -6.68 17.89 -5.46
N SER A 117 -7.90 18.40 -5.66
CA SER A 117 -8.13 19.80 -6.05
C SER A 117 -7.75 20.76 -4.92
N GLY A 118 -8.07 20.43 -3.67
CA GLY A 118 -7.72 21.23 -2.49
C GLY A 118 -6.21 21.33 -2.24
N LEU A 119 -5.45 20.31 -2.65
CA LEU A 119 -3.99 20.25 -2.48
C LEU A 119 -3.20 20.83 -3.65
N ASP A 120 -3.87 21.29 -4.71
CA ASP A 120 -3.23 21.73 -5.97
C ASP A 120 -2.26 20.64 -6.54
N VAL A 121 -2.58 19.39 -6.30
CA VAL A 121 -1.83 18.21 -6.87
C VAL A 121 -2.53 17.63 -8.09
N SER A 122 -3.65 18.21 -8.52
CA SER A 122 -4.40 17.83 -9.70
C SER A 122 -3.79 18.45 -10.96
N ASP A 123 -2.69 17.88 -11.44
CA ASP A 123 -2.18 18.21 -12.76
C ASP A 123 -3.06 17.58 -13.88
N THR A 124 -2.82 17.99 -15.11
CA THR A 124 -3.57 17.49 -16.27
C THR A 124 -3.52 15.95 -16.38
N THR A 125 -2.43 15.33 -15.94
CA THR A 125 -2.24 13.87 -16.00
C THR A 125 -3.07 13.18 -14.93
N SER A 126 -3.04 13.68 -13.70
CA SER A 126 -3.86 13.17 -12.60
C SER A 126 -5.35 13.25 -12.89
N VAL A 127 -5.83 14.39 -13.41
CA VAL A 127 -7.23 14.56 -13.83
C VAL A 127 -7.62 13.58 -14.93
N LYS A 128 -6.76 13.35 -15.94
CA LYS A 128 -7.01 12.37 -16.99
C LYS A 128 -7.11 10.95 -16.42
N LYS A 129 -6.23 10.58 -15.49
CA LYS A 129 -6.24 9.26 -14.85
C LYS A 129 -7.51 9.01 -14.05
N LEU A 130 -7.97 9.99 -13.28
CA LEU A 130 -9.22 9.89 -12.54
C LEU A 130 -10.44 9.71 -13.46
N ARG A 131 -10.51 10.45 -14.57
CA ARG A 131 -11.55 10.24 -15.60
C ARG A 131 -11.44 8.88 -16.27
N GLU A 132 -10.23 8.43 -16.59
CA GLU A 132 -10.00 7.11 -17.19
C GLU A 132 -10.47 5.99 -16.23
N MET A 133 -10.33 6.15 -14.91
CA MET A 133 -10.88 5.22 -13.91
C MET A 133 -12.41 5.20 -13.96
N GLU A 134 -13.06 6.36 -14.01
CA GLU A 134 -14.53 6.45 -14.08
C GLU A 134 -15.08 5.81 -15.35
N ASP A 135 -14.48 6.14 -16.50
CA ASP A 135 -14.90 5.60 -17.81
C ASP A 135 -14.75 4.07 -17.88
N ASN A 136 -13.88 3.50 -17.04
CA ASN A 136 -13.59 2.07 -17.02
C ASN A 136 -14.02 1.38 -15.72
N ILE A 137 -14.96 1.95 -14.99
CA ILE A 137 -15.37 1.44 -13.68
C ILE A 137 -15.87 -0.03 -13.70
N HIS A 138 -16.29 -0.51 -14.86
CA HIS A 138 -16.74 -1.89 -15.04
C HIS A 138 -15.63 -2.86 -15.49
N ASP A 139 -14.41 -2.36 -15.75
CA ASP A 139 -13.26 -3.15 -16.17
C ASP A 139 -12.22 -3.21 -15.05
N LYS A 140 -12.34 -4.20 -14.18
CA LYS A 140 -11.45 -4.41 -13.03
C LYS A 140 -9.98 -4.47 -13.44
N GLU A 141 -9.65 -5.18 -14.52
CA GLU A 141 -8.25 -5.36 -14.94
C GLU A 141 -7.67 -4.05 -15.49
N LYS A 142 -8.47 -3.26 -16.15
CA LYS A 142 -8.06 -1.93 -16.62
C LYS A 142 -7.91 -0.96 -15.45
N LEU A 143 -8.86 -0.97 -14.49
CA LEU A 143 -8.76 -0.18 -13.26
C LEU A 143 -7.48 -0.47 -12.47
N LYS A 144 -7.14 -1.74 -12.28
CA LYS A 144 -5.89 -2.14 -11.61
C LYS A 144 -4.66 -1.53 -12.28
N LYS A 145 -4.61 -1.54 -13.62
CA LYS A 145 -3.51 -0.94 -14.39
C LYS A 145 -3.45 0.57 -14.22
N ILE A 146 -4.60 1.25 -14.23
CA ILE A 146 -4.66 2.72 -14.08
C ILE A 146 -4.23 3.12 -12.66
N VAL A 147 -4.71 2.42 -11.63
CA VAL A 147 -4.31 2.67 -10.23
C VAL A 147 -2.81 2.48 -10.05
N ALA A 148 -2.24 1.38 -10.56
CA ALA A 148 -0.80 1.14 -10.52
C ALA A 148 -0.01 2.27 -11.21
N GLN A 149 -0.45 2.71 -12.40
CA GLN A 149 0.19 3.82 -13.12
C GLN A 149 0.07 5.14 -12.38
N THR A 150 -1.05 5.40 -11.69
CA THR A 150 -1.26 6.60 -10.89
C THR A 150 -0.33 6.62 -9.69
N PHE A 151 -0.16 5.46 -9.03
CA PHE A 151 0.79 5.31 -7.94
C PHE A 151 2.23 5.62 -8.39
N PHE A 152 2.66 5.09 -9.53
CA PHE A 152 3.99 5.39 -10.09
C PHE A 152 4.15 6.85 -10.54
N HIS A 153 3.05 7.50 -10.97
CA HIS A 153 3.11 8.93 -11.33
C HIS A 153 3.35 9.83 -10.11
N SER A 154 2.91 9.42 -8.92
CA SER A 154 3.20 10.13 -7.67
C SER A 154 4.71 10.25 -7.39
N ASP A 155 5.55 9.35 -7.95
CA ASP A 155 7.01 9.46 -7.92
C ASP A 155 7.52 10.77 -8.56
N ALA A 156 6.89 11.25 -9.61
CA ALA A 156 7.25 12.52 -10.25
C ALA A 156 7.00 13.71 -9.30
N LEU A 157 5.92 13.67 -8.52
CA LEU A 157 5.58 14.68 -7.52
C LEU A 157 6.57 14.70 -6.34
N LEU A 158 7.10 13.52 -5.96
CA LEU A 158 8.14 13.42 -4.92
C LEU A 158 9.45 14.09 -5.32
N LYS A 159 9.73 14.21 -6.62
CA LYS A 159 10.95 14.85 -7.15
C LYS A 159 10.84 16.37 -7.18
N GLU A 160 9.64 16.92 -7.17
CA GLU A 160 9.43 18.35 -7.08
C GLU A 160 9.57 18.81 -5.61
N ASN A 161 10.64 19.53 -5.27
CA ASN A 161 10.96 19.96 -3.91
C ASN A 161 9.81 20.64 -3.17
N SER A 162 8.97 21.42 -3.86
CA SER A 162 7.82 22.13 -3.28
C SER A 162 6.64 21.20 -2.94
N ARG A 163 6.49 20.07 -3.63
CA ARG A 163 5.38 19.12 -3.45
C ARG A 163 5.78 17.85 -2.68
N ARG A 164 7.07 17.67 -2.42
CA ARG A 164 7.60 16.51 -1.73
C ARG A 164 6.96 16.26 -0.36
N PRO A 165 6.77 17.25 0.53
CA PRO A 165 6.10 17.00 1.81
C PRO A 165 4.67 16.45 1.62
N THR A 166 3.89 17.06 0.74
CA THR A 166 2.52 16.61 0.43
C THR A 166 2.49 15.19 -0.10
N ALA A 167 3.37 14.85 -1.03
CA ALA A 167 3.45 13.50 -1.59
C ALA A 167 3.83 12.45 -0.53
N ILE A 168 4.76 12.78 0.40
CA ILE A 168 5.13 11.89 1.51
C ILE A 168 3.95 11.69 2.48
N MET A 169 3.17 12.73 2.76
CA MET A 169 1.95 12.62 3.58
C MET A 169 0.91 11.71 2.93
N ILE A 170 0.71 11.80 1.62
CA ILE A 170 -0.18 10.89 0.86
C ILE A 170 0.30 9.45 0.99
N VAL A 171 1.59 9.20 0.82
CA VAL A 171 2.19 7.85 0.96
C VAL A 171 2.01 7.30 2.36
N ALA A 172 2.21 8.11 3.39
CA ALA A 172 1.99 7.70 4.79
C ALA A 172 0.52 7.32 5.04
N GLY A 173 -0.43 8.09 4.50
CA GLY A 173 -1.86 7.77 4.55
C GLY A 173 -2.20 6.46 3.83
N MET A 174 -1.65 6.23 2.65
CA MET A 174 -1.84 4.97 1.91
C MET A 174 -1.30 3.77 2.68
N TRP A 175 -0.10 3.88 3.25
CA TRP A 175 0.53 2.81 3.99
C TRP A 175 -0.27 2.43 5.24
N ILE A 176 -0.67 3.42 6.04
CA ILE A 176 -1.40 3.15 7.28
C ILE A 176 -2.79 2.56 7.03
N GLU A 177 -3.52 3.03 6.00
CA GLU A 177 -4.85 2.49 5.68
C GLU A 177 -4.77 1.07 5.14
N SER A 178 -3.80 0.78 4.27
CA SER A 178 -3.59 -0.57 3.77
C SER A 178 -3.31 -1.57 4.90
N LEU A 179 -2.49 -1.18 5.88
CA LEU A 179 -2.25 -1.97 7.08
C LEU A 179 -3.48 -2.09 7.98
N TYR A 180 -4.21 -0.99 8.16
CA TYR A 180 -5.44 -0.98 8.95
C TYR A 180 -6.48 -1.94 8.40
N ILE A 181 -6.73 -1.94 7.09
CA ILE A 181 -7.65 -2.89 6.44
C ILE A 181 -7.20 -4.34 6.72
N ALA A 182 -5.92 -4.65 6.51
CA ALA A 182 -5.40 -5.99 6.78
C ALA A 182 -5.54 -6.38 8.27
N THR A 183 -5.31 -5.43 9.17
CA THR A 183 -5.40 -5.59 10.63
C THR A 183 -6.83 -5.89 11.08
N GLU A 184 -7.80 -5.09 10.64
CA GLU A 184 -9.22 -5.30 11.00
C GLU A 184 -9.72 -6.65 10.47
N LEU A 185 -9.33 -7.02 9.25
CA LEU A 185 -9.70 -8.31 8.64
C LEU A 185 -9.01 -9.51 9.27
N SER A 186 -7.84 -9.32 9.92
CA SER A 186 -7.18 -10.38 10.70
C SER A 186 -7.81 -10.60 12.08
N GLY A 187 -8.63 -9.65 12.54
CA GLY A 187 -9.21 -9.66 13.88
C GLY A 187 -8.21 -9.54 15.02
N GLY A 188 -6.97 -9.14 14.75
CA GLY A 188 -5.89 -9.01 15.74
C GLY A 188 -5.36 -10.35 16.29
N ASP A 189 -5.70 -11.46 15.64
CA ASP A 189 -5.22 -12.81 15.98
C ASP A 189 -4.32 -13.36 14.84
N PRO A 190 -3.03 -13.65 15.11
CA PRO A 190 -2.09 -14.09 14.09
C PRO A 190 -2.43 -15.47 13.50
N THR A 191 -3.32 -16.23 14.11
CA THR A 191 -3.71 -17.57 13.66
C THR A 191 -4.93 -17.57 12.76
N THR A 192 -5.74 -16.50 12.77
CA THR A 192 -7.00 -16.41 12.02
C THR A 192 -6.76 -16.44 10.51
N ASN A 193 -5.78 -15.69 10.02
CA ASN A 193 -5.42 -15.66 8.61
C ASN A 193 -3.90 -15.48 8.42
N PRO A 194 -3.17 -16.59 8.18
CA PRO A 194 -1.71 -16.54 8.05
C PRO A 194 -1.21 -15.60 6.94
N SER A 195 -1.95 -15.44 5.85
CA SER A 195 -1.58 -14.53 4.75
C SER A 195 -1.63 -13.06 5.18
N LEU A 196 -2.65 -12.67 5.95
CA LEU A 196 -2.74 -11.32 6.50
C LEU A 196 -1.70 -11.08 7.59
N THR A 197 -1.48 -12.05 8.47
CA THR A 197 -0.43 -11.99 9.49
C THR A 197 0.92 -11.76 8.83
N ARG A 198 1.23 -12.53 7.81
CA ARG A 198 2.46 -12.36 7.04
C ARG A 198 2.53 -10.97 6.38
N CYS A 199 1.44 -10.52 5.76
CA CYS A 199 1.35 -9.21 5.12
C CYS A 199 1.70 -8.08 6.10
N ILE A 200 1.08 -8.09 7.29
CA ILE A 200 1.30 -7.08 8.33
C ILE A 200 2.76 -7.12 8.82
N VAL A 201 3.29 -8.30 9.10
CA VAL A 201 4.65 -8.45 9.65
C VAL A 201 5.73 -8.10 8.61
N GLU A 202 5.55 -8.50 7.34
CA GLU A 202 6.49 -8.17 6.26
C GLU A 202 6.58 -6.66 5.97
N GLN A 203 5.61 -5.84 6.41
CA GLN A 203 5.73 -4.39 6.31
C GLN A 203 6.89 -3.82 7.15
N GLY A 204 7.38 -4.54 8.14
CA GLY A 204 8.64 -4.21 8.83
C GLY A 204 9.86 -4.16 7.92
N LEU A 205 9.83 -4.81 6.74
CA LEU A 205 10.91 -4.74 5.74
C LEU A 205 11.03 -3.36 5.08
N VAL A 206 9.92 -2.65 4.97
CA VAL A 206 9.83 -1.35 4.26
C VAL A 206 9.58 -0.18 5.19
N PHE A 207 9.43 -0.47 6.48
CA PHE A 207 9.18 0.54 7.51
C PHE A 207 10.32 1.58 7.60
N ASP A 208 11.57 1.12 7.54
CA ASP A 208 12.76 2.00 7.57
C ASP A 208 12.79 2.95 6.36
N ASP A 209 12.32 2.48 5.20
CA ASP A 209 12.22 3.30 3.99
C ASP A 209 11.17 4.40 4.15
N LEU A 210 10.01 4.10 4.74
CA LEU A 210 8.99 5.09 5.07
C LEU A 210 9.52 6.14 6.05
N LEU A 211 10.19 5.72 7.12
CA LEU A 211 10.83 6.63 8.07
C LEU A 211 11.92 7.47 7.41
N GLY A 212 12.69 6.88 6.50
CA GLY A 212 13.70 7.58 5.70
C GLY A 212 13.07 8.69 4.85
N MET A 213 11.93 8.43 4.19
CA MET A 213 11.18 9.44 3.43
C MET A 213 10.70 10.57 4.34
N LEU A 214 10.08 10.27 5.46
CA LEU A 214 9.62 11.28 6.43
C LEU A 214 10.79 12.10 6.99
N SER A 215 11.93 11.46 7.26
CA SER A 215 13.14 12.12 7.80
C SER A 215 13.88 12.98 6.77
N SER A 216 13.63 12.76 5.47
CA SER A 216 14.27 13.50 4.38
C SER A 216 13.74 14.95 4.23
N VAL A 217 12.66 15.27 4.93
CA VAL A 217 12.06 16.61 4.96
C VAL A 217 12.32 17.24 6.34
N SER A 218 13.07 18.31 6.38
CA SER A 218 13.36 19.07 7.60
C SER A 218 12.55 20.36 7.66
N GLY A 219 12.24 20.82 8.87
CA GLY A 219 11.57 22.11 9.08
C GLY A 219 10.09 22.14 8.64
N ASN A 220 9.46 20.97 8.59
CA ASN A 220 8.03 20.83 8.30
C ASN A 220 7.33 20.16 9.48
N ASP A 221 6.52 20.90 10.21
CA ASP A 221 5.86 20.45 11.44
C ASP A 221 4.84 19.33 11.17
N ASP A 222 4.18 19.35 10.00
CA ASP A 222 3.22 18.32 9.62
C ASP A 222 3.91 16.97 9.39
N ILE A 223 5.06 16.96 8.71
CA ILE A 223 5.88 15.76 8.52
C ILE A 223 6.44 15.27 9.86
N ALA A 224 6.93 16.17 10.72
CA ALA A 224 7.43 15.81 12.04
C ALA A 224 6.32 15.17 12.89
N TYR A 225 5.11 15.71 12.85
CA TYR A 225 3.94 15.14 13.52
C TYR A 225 3.64 13.72 13.00
N ILE A 226 3.51 13.53 11.68
CA ILE A 226 3.22 12.21 11.09
C ILE A 226 4.30 11.20 11.46
N LYS A 227 5.56 11.60 11.35
CA LYS A 227 6.70 10.75 11.73
C LYS A 227 6.59 10.29 13.17
N SER A 228 6.30 11.21 14.12
CA SER A 228 6.18 10.86 15.54
C SER A 228 5.10 9.83 15.84
N LYS A 229 4.01 9.82 15.04
CA LYS A 229 2.92 8.85 15.19
C LYS A 229 3.29 7.49 14.59
N ILE A 230 3.89 7.48 13.42
CA ILE A 230 4.33 6.24 12.74
C ILE A 230 5.47 5.55 13.51
N GLU A 231 6.35 6.29 14.17
CA GLU A 231 7.44 5.73 15.01
C GLU A 231 6.95 4.83 16.16
N VAL A 232 5.69 4.97 16.60
CA VAL A 232 5.09 4.09 17.61
C VAL A 232 5.03 2.66 17.06
N ILE A 233 4.55 2.50 15.83
CA ILE A 233 4.47 1.20 15.11
C ILE A 233 5.88 0.61 14.90
N GLY A 234 6.88 1.45 14.70
CA GLY A 234 8.28 1.01 14.53
C GLY A 234 8.82 0.22 15.72
N LYS A 235 8.45 0.62 16.93
CA LYS A 235 8.86 -0.11 18.15
C LYS A 235 8.26 -1.53 18.19
N ASP A 236 7.05 -1.70 17.68
CA ASP A 236 6.42 -3.02 17.59
C ASP A 236 7.11 -3.88 16.53
N TYR A 237 7.48 -3.30 15.39
CA TYR A 237 8.28 -4.01 14.39
C TYR A 237 9.65 -4.43 14.93
N ASP A 238 10.34 -3.58 15.69
CA ASP A 238 11.61 -3.92 16.33
C ASP A 238 11.47 -5.10 17.32
N ASN A 239 10.41 -5.10 18.12
CA ASN A 239 10.10 -6.18 19.05
C ASN A 239 9.79 -7.49 18.31
N ILE A 240 8.95 -7.45 17.28
CA ILE A 240 8.61 -8.61 16.47
C ILE A 240 9.85 -9.13 15.74
N LYS A 241 10.66 -8.25 15.14
CA LYS A 241 11.91 -8.60 14.46
C LYS A 241 12.87 -9.32 15.38
N SER A 242 13.05 -8.79 16.60
CA SER A 242 13.93 -9.39 17.61
C SER A 242 13.45 -10.79 17.99
N ALA A 243 12.15 -10.99 18.20
CA ALA A 243 11.55 -12.28 18.52
C ALA A 243 11.67 -13.30 17.36
N LEU A 244 11.70 -12.82 16.11
CA LEU A 244 11.86 -13.62 14.91
C LEU A 244 13.33 -13.90 14.51
N GLY A 245 14.28 -13.63 15.41
CA GLY A 245 15.71 -13.86 15.13
C GLY A 245 16.37 -12.80 14.26
N GLY A 246 15.80 -11.59 14.19
CA GLY A 246 16.40 -10.45 13.51
C GLY A 246 16.04 -10.27 12.04
N SER A 247 15.06 -11.04 11.52
CA SER A 247 14.66 -10.95 10.10
C SER A 247 13.14 -11.01 9.93
N PHE A 248 12.64 -10.26 8.93
CA PHE A 248 11.27 -10.37 8.41
C PHE A 248 11.19 -11.21 7.12
N VAL A 249 12.28 -11.86 6.73
CA VAL A 249 12.28 -12.73 5.55
C VAL A 249 11.86 -14.13 5.96
N PHE A 250 10.76 -14.61 5.42
CA PHE A 250 10.18 -15.90 5.74
C PHE A 250 10.32 -16.87 4.57
N THR A 251 10.76 -18.09 4.87
CA THR A 251 10.87 -19.19 3.91
C THR A 251 9.58 -20.04 3.85
N SER A 252 8.74 -19.95 4.88
CA SER A 252 7.44 -20.63 4.96
C SER A 252 6.29 -19.67 4.71
N GLU A 253 5.14 -20.18 4.27
CA GLU A 253 3.91 -19.39 4.14
C GLU A 253 3.36 -18.96 5.51
N ASN A 254 3.58 -19.77 6.54
CA ASN A 254 3.12 -19.49 7.89
C ASN A 254 4.20 -18.74 8.68
N VAL A 255 3.84 -17.61 9.22
CA VAL A 255 4.66 -16.81 10.14
C VAL A 255 4.11 -17.03 11.54
N THR A 256 4.96 -17.50 12.45
CA THR A 256 4.59 -17.62 13.86
C THR A 256 5.04 -16.35 14.58
N VAL A 257 4.08 -15.59 15.08
CA VAL A 257 4.30 -14.37 15.85
C VAL A 257 3.65 -14.53 17.22
N ASP A 258 4.27 -13.97 18.24
CA ASP A 258 3.66 -13.89 19.57
C ASP A 258 2.33 -13.12 19.51
N ALA A 259 1.26 -13.71 20.02
CA ALA A 259 -0.09 -13.16 19.92
C ALA A 259 -0.22 -11.78 20.60
N ALA A 260 0.50 -11.55 21.72
CA ALA A 260 0.45 -10.27 22.40
C ALA A 260 1.23 -9.18 21.64
N ALA A 261 2.34 -9.52 20.99
CA ALA A 261 3.08 -8.62 20.15
C ALA A 261 2.30 -8.28 18.86
N TYR A 262 1.65 -9.28 18.25
CA TYR A 262 0.80 -9.08 17.09
C TYR A 262 -0.41 -8.20 17.41
N LYS A 263 -1.07 -8.45 18.55
CA LYS A 263 -2.19 -7.62 18.97
C LYS A 263 -1.76 -6.17 19.22
N ARG A 264 -0.61 -5.92 19.84
CA ARG A 264 -0.11 -4.55 20.04
C ARG A 264 0.09 -3.80 18.74
N ILE A 265 0.80 -4.38 17.77
CA ILE A 265 1.00 -3.71 16.49
C ILE A 265 -0.32 -3.43 15.78
N CYS A 266 -1.30 -4.34 15.86
CA CYS A 266 -2.64 -4.12 15.32
C CYS A 266 -3.36 -2.95 16.03
N ASP A 267 -3.30 -2.90 17.35
CA ASP A 267 -3.91 -1.82 18.16
C ASP A 267 -3.24 -0.46 17.85
N ASP A 268 -1.91 -0.42 17.70
CA ASP A 268 -1.18 0.82 17.38
C ASP A 268 -1.43 1.30 15.94
N ILE A 269 -1.51 0.40 14.97
CA ILE A 269 -1.93 0.73 13.59
C ILE A 269 -3.33 1.36 13.62
N LYS A 270 -4.27 0.77 14.34
CA LYS A 270 -5.64 1.28 14.49
C LYS A 270 -5.67 2.65 15.17
N ALA A 271 -4.87 2.85 16.21
CA ALA A 271 -4.77 4.12 16.93
C ALA A 271 -4.23 5.24 16.01
N VAL A 272 -3.14 4.98 15.30
CA VAL A 272 -2.53 5.95 14.36
C VAL A 272 -3.49 6.29 13.22
N ARG A 273 -4.13 5.28 12.63
CA ARG A 273 -5.14 5.48 11.59
C ARG A 273 -6.31 6.32 12.09
N THR A 274 -6.81 6.04 13.28
CA THR A 274 -7.91 6.79 13.89
C THR A 274 -7.52 8.26 14.09
N GLU A 275 -6.31 8.53 14.56
CA GLU A 275 -5.81 9.89 14.74
C GLU A 275 -5.70 10.62 13.40
N PHE A 276 -5.20 9.98 12.34
CA PHE A 276 -5.08 10.57 11.01
C PHE A 276 -6.43 10.92 10.38
N THR A 277 -7.45 10.12 10.62
CA THR A 277 -8.80 10.37 10.11
C THR A 277 -9.62 11.39 10.93
N GLN A 278 -9.10 11.81 12.08
CA GLN A 278 -9.71 12.85 12.93
C GLN A 278 -9.03 14.23 12.78
N LEU A 279 -8.07 14.38 11.87
CA LEU A 279 -7.43 15.65 11.55
C LEU A 279 -8.37 16.50 10.66
N PHE A 280 -9.20 17.32 11.26
CA PHE A 280 -10.14 18.21 10.54
C PHE A 280 -9.63 19.63 10.43
#